data_0ab80ec8a2d87eecd64b1a019aebb6fc
#
_entry.id   0ab80ec8a2d87eecd64b1a019aebb6fc
#
_cell.length_a   1.000
_cell.length_b   1.000
_cell.length_c   1.000
_cell.angle_alpha   90.00
_cell.angle_beta   90.00
_cell.angle_gamma   90.00
#
_symmetry.space_group_name_H-M   'P 1'
#
loop_
_entity.id
_entity.type
_entity.pdbx_description
1 polymer ?
#
loop_
_entity_poly.entity_id
_entity_poly.type
_entity_poly.pdbx_seq_one_letter_code
_entity_poly.pdbx_strand_id
1 'polypeptide(L)'
;MEYVTLISNRIRELCKQRGNISFYKLSEMSGVSTSALENIIKGHTKNPGIATIHQLALGFNMTIAEFCDFDEMNMYEFVEEENEVAG
;
A
#
# COMPACT_ATOMS: atom_id res chain seq x y z
N MET A 1 -9.97 -7.84 8.52
CA MET A 1 -8.89 -7.62 7.53
C MET A 1 -7.82 -6.76 8.16
N GLU A 2 -6.58 -7.18 8.05
CA GLU A 2 -5.49 -6.36 8.54
C GLU A 2 -5.33 -5.12 7.66
N TYR A 3 -4.91 -4.04 8.29
CA TYR A 3 -4.79 -2.77 7.60
C TYR A 3 -3.83 -2.84 6.40
N VAL A 4 -2.70 -3.54 6.56
CA VAL A 4 -1.74 -3.65 5.46
C VAL A 4 -2.33 -4.39 4.26
N THR A 5 -3.34 -5.23 4.47
CA THR A 5 -4.00 -5.92 3.37
C THR A 5 -4.68 -4.93 2.42
N LEU A 6 -5.21 -3.84 2.96
CA LEU A 6 -5.80 -2.78 2.12
C LEU A 6 -4.75 -2.23 1.17
N ILE A 7 -3.56 -1.98 1.70
CA ILE A 7 -2.48 -1.38 0.93
C ILE A 7 -1.97 -2.36 -0.11
N SER A 8 -1.78 -3.64 0.27
CA SER A 8 -1.29 -4.62 -0.68
C SER A 8 -2.31 -4.86 -1.80
N ASN A 9 -3.59 -4.88 -1.47
CA ASN A 9 -4.64 -5.02 -2.49
C ASN A 9 -4.65 -3.82 -3.43
N ARG A 10 -4.47 -2.62 -2.89
CA ARG A 10 -4.41 -1.41 -3.71
C ARG A 10 -3.23 -1.47 -4.68
N ILE A 11 -2.07 -1.89 -4.18
CA ILE A 11 -0.88 -2.02 -5.01
C ILE A 11 -1.13 -3.01 -6.14
N ARG A 12 -1.69 -4.18 -5.82
CA ARG A 12 -1.97 -5.20 -6.84
C ARG A 12 -2.95 -4.69 -7.87
N GLU A 13 -4.00 -3.99 -7.43
CA GLU A 13 -5.01 -3.44 -8.31
C GLU A 13 -4.40 -2.42 -9.26
N LEU A 14 -3.57 -1.52 -8.74
CA LEU A 14 -2.93 -0.50 -9.57
C LEU A 14 -1.94 -1.12 -10.56
N CYS A 15 -1.19 -2.13 -10.13
CA CYS A 15 -0.30 -2.85 -11.05
C CYS A 15 -1.10 -3.44 -12.19
N LYS A 16 -2.24 -4.05 -11.87
CA LYS A 16 -3.11 -4.65 -12.87
C LYS A 16 -3.63 -3.61 -13.84
N GLN A 17 -4.08 -2.47 -13.32
CA GLN A 17 -4.61 -1.38 -14.15
C GLN A 17 -3.55 -0.76 -15.04
N ARG A 18 -2.29 -0.86 -14.67
CA ARG A 18 -1.18 -0.30 -15.44
C ARG A 18 -0.58 -1.31 -16.41
N GLY A 19 -1.33 -2.32 -16.83
CA GLY A 19 -0.89 -3.31 -17.80
C GLY A 19 -0.20 -4.50 -17.17
N ASN A 20 -0.59 -4.85 -15.96
CA ASN A 20 -0.03 -6.00 -15.23
C ASN A 20 1.48 -5.85 -15.01
N ILE A 21 1.91 -4.68 -14.57
CA ILE A 21 3.34 -4.47 -14.31
C ILE A 21 3.77 -5.36 -13.13
N SER A 22 5.01 -5.81 -13.18
CA SER A 22 5.57 -6.63 -12.11
C SER A 22 5.98 -5.77 -10.92
N PHE A 23 6.21 -6.42 -9.79
CA PHE A 23 6.76 -5.71 -8.62
C PHE A 23 8.16 -5.18 -8.91
N TYR A 24 8.93 -5.90 -9.72
CA TYR A 24 10.23 -5.42 -10.15
C TYR A 24 10.11 -4.09 -10.89
N LYS A 25 9.15 -4.03 -11.82
CA LYS A 25 8.92 -2.80 -12.58
C LYS A 25 8.43 -1.69 -11.66
N LEU A 26 7.54 -2.00 -10.73
CA LEU A 26 7.07 -1.02 -9.76
C LEU A 26 8.22 -0.52 -8.90
N SER A 27 9.12 -1.41 -8.51
CA SER A 27 10.31 -1.03 -7.76
C SER A 27 11.12 0.02 -8.53
N GLU A 28 11.34 -0.23 -9.82
CA GLU A 28 12.05 0.74 -10.66
C GLU A 28 11.34 2.07 -10.76
N MET A 29 10.02 2.04 -10.90
CA MET A 29 9.24 3.24 -11.08
C MET A 29 9.12 4.06 -9.79
N SER A 30 9.10 3.40 -8.66
CA SER A 30 8.82 4.06 -7.38
C SER A 30 10.07 4.34 -6.55
N GLY A 31 11.16 3.62 -6.81
CA GLY A 31 12.33 3.69 -5.95
C GLY A 31 12.20 2.87 -4.67
N VAL A 32 11.08 2.20 -4.47
CA VAL A 32 10.90 1.28 -3.34
C VAL A 32 11.49 -0.06 -3.72
N SER A 33 12.35 -0.63 -2.87
CA SER A 33 13.03 -1.88 -3.23
C SER A 33 12.04 -3.03 -3.38
N THR A 34 12.40 -4.02 -4.18
CA THR A 34 11.56 -5.22 -4.34
C THR A 34 11.37 -5.91 -3.00
N SER A 35 12.40 -5.93 -2.17
CA SER A 35 12.32 -6.53 -0.84
C SER A 35 11.28 -5.82 0.03
N ALA A 36 11.28 -4.49 0.00
CA ALA A 36 10.31 -3.71 0.77
C ALA A 36 8.90 -3.95 0.24
N LEU A 37 8.73 -4.01 -1.08
CA LEU A 37 7.44 -4.30 -1.69
C LEU A 37 6.93 -5.67 -1.28
N GLU A 38 7.80 -6.67 -1.35
CA GLU A 38 7.40 -8.03 -0.96
C GLU A 38 6.98 -8.09 0.50
N ASN A 39 7.69 -7.38 1.37
CA ASN A 39 7.33 -7.38 2.79
C ASN A 39 5.95 -6.75 3.02
N ILE A 40 5.61 -5.73 2.27
CA ILE A 40 4.27 -5.14 2.35
C ILE A 40 3.23 -6.12 1.83
N ILE A 41 3.48 -6.71 0.67
CA ILE A 41 2.55 -7.62 0.00
C ILE A 41 2.29 -8.86 0.86
N LYS A 42 3.33 -9.37 1.52
CA LYS A 42 3.21 -10.55 2.37
C LYS A 42 2.70 -10.23 3.76
N GLY A 43 2.52 -8.96 4.07
CA GLY A 43 2.02 -8.55 5.37
C GLY A 43 3.06 -8.56 6.48
N HIS A 44 4.35 -8.69 6.14
CA HIS A 44 5.42 -8.64 7.14
C HIS A 44 5.62 -7.22 7.65
N THR A 45 5.47 -6.24 6.78
CA THR A 45 5.47 -4.83 7.18
C THR A 45 4.02 -4.45 7.46
N LYS A 46 3.67 -4.42 8.74
CA LYS A 46 2.26 -4.21 9.14
C LYS A 46 1.80 -2.78 8.93
N ASN A 47 2.72 -1.85 8.97
CA ASN A 47 2.37 -0.43 8.94
C ASN A 47 3.39 0.32 8.09
N PRO A 48 3.27 0.24 6.75
CA PRO A 48 4.19 0.94 5.86
C PRO A 48 4.17 2.44 6.14
N GLY A 49 5.35 3.03 6.19
CA GLY A 49 5.46 4.46 6.47
C GLY A 49 4.87 5.30 5.36
N ILE A 50 4.45 6.51 5.71
CA ILE A 50 3.82 7.40 4.75
C ILE A 50 4.76 7.76 3.60
N ALA A 51 6.07 7.85 3.86
CA ALA A 51 7.02 8.15 2.80
C ALA A 51 7.07 7.03 1.76
N THR A 52 7.00 5.77 2.22
CA THR A 52 6.97 4.63 1.31
C THR A 52 5.71 4.66 0.47
N ILE A 53 4.58 4.94 1.09
CA ILE A 53 3.30 5.06 0.38
C ILE A 53 3.37 6.18 -0.65
N HIS A 54 3.98 7.31 -0.28
CA HIS A 54 4.14 8.44 -1.19
C HIS A 54 4.99 8.05 -2.41
N GLN A 55 6.10 7.33 -2.16
CA GLN A 55 6.95 6.87 -3.26
C GLN A 55 6.19 5.94 -4.21
N LEU A 56 5.38 5.03 -3.66
CA LEU A 56 4.57 4.14 -4.47
C LEU A 56 3.58 4.93 -5.31
N ALA A 57 2.92 5.91 -4.70
CA ALA A 57 1.98 6.76 -5.44
C ALA A 57 2.67 7.42 -6.62
N LEU A 58 3.83 8.03 -6.39
CA LEU A 58 4.58 8.69 -7.45
C LEU A 58 4.99 7.69 -8.53
N GLY A 59 5.34 6.47 -8.14
CA GLY A 59 5.68 5.42 -9.10
C GLY A 59 4.51 5.09 -10.02
N PHE A 60 3.29 5.19 -9.52
CA PHE A 60 2.08 5.00 -10.33
C PHE A 60 1.63 6.28 -11.01
N ASN A 61 2.41 7.36 -10.91
CA ASN A 61 2.06 8.66 -11.46
C ASN A 61 0.79 9.22 -10.83
N MET A 62 0.68 9.06 -9.54
CA MET A 62 -0.47 9.51 -8.75
C MET A 62 0.01 10.40 -7.61
N THR A 63 -0.87 11.26 -7.12
CA THR A 63 -0.62 11.93 -5.86
C THR A 63 -0.84 10.92 -4.72
N ILE A 64 -0.30 11.22 -3.56
CA ILE A 64 -0.54 10.35 -2.41
C ILE A 64 -2.03 10.33 -2.06
N ALA A 65 -2.72 11.46 -2.25
CA ALA A 65 -4.16 11.52 -2.00
C ALA A 65 -4.91 10.57 -2.94
N GLU A 66 -4.53 10.55 -4.21
CA GLU A 66 -5.17 9.67 -5.20
C GLU A 66 -4.92 8.21 -4.86
N PHE A 67 -3.69 7.88 -4.46
CA PHE A 67 -3.35 6.51 -4.10
C PHE A 67 -4.23 6.02 -2.95
N CYS A 68 -4.46 6.87 -1.96
CA CYS A 68 -5.21 6.50 -0.76
C CYS A 68 -6.72 6.61 -0.93
N ASP A 69 -7.18 7.15 -2.06
CA ASP A 69 -8.61 7.39 -2.26
C ASP A 69 -9.26 6.19 -2.94
N PHE A 70 -9.63 5.21 -2.13
CA PHE A 70 -10.40 4.06 -2.61
C PHE A 70 -11.34 3.63 -1.48
N ASP A 71 -12.43 3.00 -1.87
CA ASP A 71 -13.54 2.76 -0.95
C ASP A 71 -13.14 1.99 0.30
N GLU A 72 -12.40 0.92 0.14
CA GLU A 72 -12.01 0.09 1.29
C GLU A 72 -11.18 0.88 2.29
N MET A 73 -10.33 1.78 1.81
CA MET A 73 -9.54 2.63 2.67
C MET A 73 -10.41 3.68 3.35
N ASN A 74 -11.26 4.33 2.56
CA ASN A 74 -12.08 5.44 3.07
C ASN A 74 -13.12 4.96 4.06
N MET A 75 -13.59 3.73 3.93
CA MET A 75 -14.65 3.19 4.77
C MET A 75 -14.13 2.21 5.82
N TYR A 76 -12.81 2.10 5.94
CA TYR A 76 -12.22 1.16 6.89
C TYR A 76 -12.56 1.53 8.31
N GLU A 77 -12.99 0.58 9.10
CA GLU A 77 -13.28 0.78 10.51
C GLU A 77 -12.24 0.05 11.32
N PHE A 78 -11.58 0.80 12.19
CA PHE A 78 -10.63 0.21 13.11
C PHE A 78 -11.41 -0.44 14.24
N VAL A 79 -11.17 -1.75 14.43
CA VAL A 79 -11.79 -2.48 15.51
C VAL A 79 -10.94 -2.25 16.74
N GLU A 80 -11.56 -1.68 17.78
CA GLU A 80 -10.85 -1.48 19.02
C GLU A 80 -10.77 -2.78 19.79
N GLU A 81 -9.55 -3.19 20.07
CA GLU A 81 -9.33 -4.26 21.02
C GLU A 81 -9.51 -3.68 22.40
N GLU A 82 -10.02 -4.45 23.33
CA GLU A 82 -10.37 -3.94 24.63
C GLU A 82 -9.21 -3.32 25.38
N ASN A 83 -7.99 -3.74 25.10
CA ASN A 83 -6.80 -3.15 25.72
C ASN A 83 -5.96 -2.43 24.69
N GLU A 84 -6.54 -2.12 23.57
CA GLU A 84 -5.86 -1.45 22.50
C GLU A 84 -5.71 0.02 22.80
N VAL A 85 -4.52 0.52 22.64
CA VAL A 85 -4.27 1.94 22.77
C VAL A 85 -3.90 2.44 21.40
N ALA A 86 -4.69 3.36 20.87
CA ALA A 86 -4.37 3.96 19.60
C ALA A 86 -3.06 4.70 19.78
N GLY A 87 -2.07 4.28 19.06
CA GLY A 87 -0.73 4.79 19.24
C GLY A 87 -0.57 6.20 18.81
#